data_32c19e72d0479c64eefa0ea775ee52d9
#
_entry.id   32c19e72d0479c64eefa0ea775ee52d9
#
_cell.length_a   1.000
_cell.length_b   1.000
_cell.length_c   1.000
_cell.angle_alpha   90.00
_cell.angle_beta   90.00
_cell.angle_gamma   90.00
#
_symmetry.space_group_name_H-M   'P 1'
#
loop_
_entity.id
_entity.type
_entity.pdbx_description
1 polymer ?
#
loop_
_entity_poly.entity_id
_entity_poly.type
_entity_poly.pdbx_seq_one_letter_code
_entity_poly.pdbx_strand_id
1 'polypeptide(L)'
;MGLREAILADIEQIQIVRNAVKENTLSNPALVSDDDCREFLFERGKGWIFEIGSRIVGFSIADLKDENIWALFVHPDHDQKGIGRQLHDVMLDWYFSQNKKYVWLGTSPNTRAEKFYELSGWSKNGFHGSEIKFEMTAENWKNRTNIT
;
A
#
# COMPACT_ATOMS: atom_id res chain seq x y z
N MET A 1 -1.92 -18.98 6.44
CA MET A 1 -1.04 -17.92 6.99
C MET A 1 -0.22 -17.30 5.87
N GLY A 2 -0.08 -16.00 5.87
CA GLY A 2 0.76 -15.30 4.93
C GLY A 2 0.00 -14.50 3.90
N LEU A 3 0.65 -14.30 2.77
CA LEU A 3 0.23 -13.35 1.73
C LEU A 3 -0.73 -14.01 0.73
N ARG A 4 -1.81 -13.30 0.39
CA ARG A 4 -2.71 -13.71 -0.69
C ARG A 4 -3.46 -12.51 -1.26
N GLU A 5 -4.09 -12.69 -2.42
CA GLU A 5 -4.92 -11.63 -2.99
C GLU A 5 -6.16 -11.41 -2.13
N ALA A 6 -6.60 -10.15 -2.06
CA ALA A 6 -7.79 -9.78 -1.31
C ALA A 6 -9.06 -10.22 -2.04
N ILE A 7 -10.05 -10.65 -1.27
CA ILE A 7 -11.38 -10.98 -1.78
C ILE A 7 -12.41 -10.08 -1.11
N LEU A 8 -13.64 -10.10 -1.62
CA LEU A 8 -14.70 -9.22 -1.12
C LEU A 8 -14.92 -9.35 0.39
N ALA A 9 -14.87 -10.57 0.91
CA ALA A 9 -15.09 -10.81 2.33
C ALA A 9 -14.02 -10.19 3.23
N ASP A 10 -12.89 -9.75 2.68
CA ASP A 10 -11.81 -9.18 3.47
C ASP A 10 -12.01 -7.72 3.83
N ILE A 11 -12.97 -7.03 3.20
CA ILE A 11 -13.13 -5.57 3.35
C ILE A 11 -13.32 -5.16 4.81
N GLU A 12 -14.11 -5.90 5.56
CA GLU A 12 -14.34 -5.59 6.97
C GLU A 12 -13.03 -5.54 7.76
N GLN A 13 -12.20 -6.56 7.62
CA GLN A 13 -10.92 -6.60 8.32
C GLN A 13 -9.90 -5.60 7.76
N ILE A 14 -9.95 -5.33 6.46
CA ILE A 14 -9.12 -4.30 5.85
C ILE A 14 -9.39 -2.94 6.50
N GLN A 15 -10.67 -2.60 6.69
CA GLN A 15 -11.04 -1.34 7.34
C GLN A 15 -10.58 -1.28 8.80
N ILE A 16 -10.61 -2.40 9.51
CA ILE A 16 -10.11 -2.46 10.89
C ILE A 16 -8.61 -2.13 10.91
N VAL A 17 -7.83 -2.72 10.01
CA VAL A 17 -6.39 -2.46 9.94
C VAL A 17 -6.13 -0.99 9.58
N ARG A 18 -6.84 -0.45 8.58
CA ARG A 18 -6.69 0.94 8.17
C ARG A 18 -6.88 1.88 9.35
N ASN A 19 -7.94 1.66 10.12
CA ASN A 19 -8.29 2.56 11.21
C ASN A 19 -7.41 2.36 12.46
N ALA A 20 -6.64 1.29 12.51
CA ALA A 20 -5.72 1.04 13.62
C ALA A 20 -4.38 1.75 13.44
N VAL A 21 -4.04 2.19 12.23
CA VAL A 21 -2.76 2.83 11.94
C VAL A 21 -2.85 4.33 12.27
N LYS A 22 -2.28 4.72 13.41
CA LYS A 22 -2.45 6.07 13.96
C LYS A 22 -1.84 7.17 13.09
N GLU A 23 -0.71 6.92 12.47
CA GLU A 23 -0.04 7.93 11.64
C GLU A 23 -0.84 8.30 10.39
N ASN A 24 -1.78 7.45 9.99
CA ASN A 24 -2.63 7.67 8.84
C ASN A 24 -4.11 7.60 9.20
N THR A 25 -4.44 7.80 10.48
CA THR A 25 -5.83 7.77 10.93
C THR A 25 -6.61 8.92 10.31
N LEU A 26 -7.72 8.60 9.68
CA LEU A 26 -8.63 9.58 9.12
C LEU A 26 -9.32 10.34 10.26
N SER A 27 -9.55 11.64 10.06
CA SER A 27 -10.30 12.45 11.01
C SER A 27 -11.74 11.91 11.15
N ASN A 28 -12.24 11.29 10.10
CA ASN A 28 -13.53 10.61 10.07
C ASN A 28 -13.35 9.28 9.34
N PRO A 29 -13.42 8.14 10.06
CA PRO A 29 -13.24 6.82 9.42
C PRO A 29 -14.22 6.55 8.28
N ALA A 30 -15.37 7.20 8.25
CA ALA A 30 -16.35 7.04 7.18
C ALA A 30 -15.92 7.68 5.86
N LEU A 31 -14.80 8.43 5.83
CA LEU A 31 -14.28 9.01 4.58
C LEU A 31 -13.83 7.95 3.59
N VAL A 32 -13.50 6.74 4.06
CA VAL A 32 -13.21 5.61 3.18
C VAL A 32 -14.27 4.55 3.47
N SER A 33 -15.23 4.43 2.56
CA SER A 33 -16.32 3.49 2.72
C SER A 33 -15.95 2.09 2.24
N ASP A 34 -16.80 1.10 2.58
CA ASP A 34 -16.64 -0.25 2.05
C ASP A 34 -16.79 -0.25 0.53
N ASP A 35 -17.66 0.60 -0.02
CA ASP A 35 -17.79 0.72 -1.47
C ASP A 35 -16.53 1.27 -2.11
N ASP A 36 -15.83 2.20 -1.46
CA ASP A 36 -14.54 2.68 -1.95
C ASP A 36 -13.54 1.54 -1.99
N CYS A 37 -13.47 0.73 -0.93
CA CYS A 37 -12.58 -0.43 -0.90
C CYS A 37 -12.90 -1.40 -2.02
N ARG A 38 -14.18 -1.68 -2.24
CA ARG A 38 -14.61 -2.58 -3.31
C ARG A 38 -14.20 -2.05 -4.68
N GLU A 39 -14.39 -0.75 -4.91
CA GLU A 39 -14.03 -0.14 -6.18
C GLU A 39 -12.52 -0.26 -6.44
N PHE A 40 -11.69 0.12 -5.48
CA PHE A 40 -10.23 0.09 -5.67
C PHE A 40 -9.69 -1.33 -5.75
N LEU A 41 -10.28 -2.28 -5.01
CA LEU A 41 -9.82 -3.67 -5.04
C LEU A 41 -10.18 -4.40 -6.34
N PHE A 42 -11.35 -4.12 -6.91
CA PHE A 42 -11.90 -4.97 -7.97
C PHE A 42 -12.19 -4.26 -9.28
N GLU A 43 -12.32 -2.95 -9.29
CA GLU A 43 -12.64 -2.20 -10.50
C GLU A 43 -11.47 -1.36 -10.99
N ARG A 44 -10.66 -0.79 -10.09
CA ARG A 44 -9.57 0.10 -10.47
C ARG A 44 -8.20 -0.56 -10.38
N GLY A 45 -8.07 -1.64 -9.65
CA GLY A 45 -6.78 -2.25 -9.43
C GLY A 45 -6.89 -3.60 -8.77
N LYS A 46 -5.97 -3.86 -7.84
CA LYS A 46 -5.91 -5.13 -7.11
C LYS A 46 -5.34 -4.89 -5.72
N GLY A 47 -5.68 -5.77 -4.80
CA GLY A 47 -5.15 -5.72 -3.44
C GLY A 47 -4.70 -7.06 -2.93
N TRP A 48 -3.89 -7.01 -1.89
CA TRP A 48 -3.34 -8.19 -1.21
C TRP A 48 -3.51 -8.01 0.28
N ILE A 49 -3.62 -9.12 0.97
CA ILE A 49 -3.68 -9.12 2.42
C ILE A 49 -2.59 -10.05 2.98
N PHE A 50 -2.21 -9.78 4.22
CA PHE A 50 -1.34 -10.67 4.97
C PHE A 50 -2.12 -11.18 6.18
N GLU A 51 -2.17 -12.48 6.33
CA GLU A 51 -3.02 -13.15 7.30
C GLU A 51 -2.17 -13.96 8.29
N ILE A 52 -2.46 -13.81 9.57
CA ILE A 52 -1.86 -14.63 10.62
C ILE A 52 -3.02 -15.30 11.36
N GLY A 53 -3.04 -16.64 11.30
CA GLY A 53 -4.21 -17.37 11.74
C GLY A 53 -5.37 -17.04 10.82
N SER A 54 -6.51 -16.68 11.38
CA SER A 54 -7.67 -16.26 10.59
C SER A 54 -7.84 -14.74 10.58
N ARG A 55 -6.79 -14.00 10.96
CA ARG A 55 -6.86 -12.54 11.13
C ARG A 55 -5.98 -11.82 10.13
N ILE A 56 -6.55 -10.84 9.44
CA ILE A 56 -5.79 -9.99 8.54
C ILE A 56 -5.05 -8.95 9.37
N VAL A 57 -3.73 -8.84 9.17
CA VAL A 57 -2.89 -7.91 9.91
C VAL A 57 -2.25 -6.85 9.02
N GLY A 58 -2.42 -6.94 7.71
CA GLY A 58 -1.91 -5.93 6.79
C GLY A 58 -2.55 -6.07 5.43
N PHE A 59 -2.48 -5.01 4.62
CA PHE A 59 -2.99 -5.04 3.26
C PHE A 59 -2.34 -3.97 2.39
N SER A 60 -2.39 -4.19 1.08
CA SER A 60 -1.92 -3.22 0.09
C SER A 60 -2.88 -3.19 -1.09
N ILE A 61 -3.06 -2.02 -1.69
CA ILE A 61 -3.96 -1.83 -2.83
C ILE A 61 -3.30 -0.87 -3.82
N ALA A 62 -3.21 -1.28 -5.08
CA ALA A 62 -2.71 -0.45 -6.16
C ALA A 62 -3.85 -0.04 -7.08
N ASP A 63 -3.82 1.22 -7.53
CA ASP A 63 -4.83 1.80 -8.42
C ASP A 63 -4.20 2.00 -9.80
N LEU A 64 -4.71 1.27 -10.78
CA LEU A 64 -4.21 1.38 -12.15
C LEU A 64 -4.72 2.64 -12.86
N LYS A 65 -5.85 3.17 -12.43
CA LYS A 65 -6.47 4.30 -13.10
C LYS A 65 -5.70 5.61 -12.88
N ASP A 66 -5.38 5.91 -11.63
CA ASP A 66 -4.62 7.12 -11.29
C ASP A 66 -3.13 6.85 -11.10
N GLU A 67 -2.70 5.63 -11.38
CA GLU A 67 -1.29 5.21 -11.29
C GLU A 67 -0.70 5.46 -9.90
N ASN A 68 -1.41 4.99 -8.90
CA ASN A 68 -1.16 5.37 -7.52
C ASN A 68 -1.24 4.17 -6.59
N ILE A 69 -0.43 4.19 -5.53
CA ILE A 69 -0.59 3.25 -4.44
C ILE A 69 -1.64 3.82 -3.51
N TRP A 70 -2.81 3.18 -3.50
CA TRP A 70 -3.93 3.68 -2.73
C TRP A 70 -3.80 3.38 -1.24
N ALA A 71 -3.18 2.24 -0.91
CA ALA A 71 -3.02 1.85 0.49
C ALA A 71 -1.88 0.86 0.68
N LEU A 72 -1.18 0.98 1.79
CA LEU A 72 -0.24 -0.01 2.30
C LEU A 72 -0.19 0.19 3.81
N PHE A 73 -0.83 -0.72 4.53
CA PHE A 73 -0.96 -0.62 5.98
C PHE A 73 -0.67 -1.95 6.66
N VAL A 74 0.01 -1.88 7.81
CA VAL A 74 0.23 -3.03 8.68
C VAL A 74 -0.24 -2.64 10.07
N HIS A 75 -1.01 -3.52 10.71
CA HIS A 75 -1.51 -3.27 12.07
C HIS A 75 -0.32 -3.03 13.00
N PRO A 76 -0.38 -2.02 13.88
CA PRO A 76 0.76 -1.67 14.74
C PRO A 76 1.32 -2.82 15.57
N ASP A 77 0.46 -3.77 15.97
CA ASP A 77 0.89 -4.92 16.76
C ASP A 77 1.77 -5.89 15.97
N HIS A 78 1.85 -5.72 14.67
CA HIS A 78 2.57 -6.62 13.77
C HIS A 78 3.58 -5.90 12.88
N ASP A 79 3.91 -4.64 13.17
CA ASP A 79 4.89 -3.93 12.38
C ASP A 79 6.29 -4.48 12.63
N GLN A 80 7.24 -4.11 11.77
CA GLN A 80 8.64 -4.52 11.87
C GLN A 80 8.87 -6.04 11.77
N LYS A 81 7.92 -6.78 11.19
CA LYS A 81 8.03 -8.22 10.96
C LYS A 81 8.26 -8.55 9.48
N GLY A 82 8.53 -7.56 8.65
CA GLY A 82 8.70 -7.76 7.22
C GLY A 82 7.40 -7.89 6.45
N ILE A 83 6.26 -7.73 7.10
CA ILE A 83 4.94 -7.85 6.46
C ILE A 83 4.72 -6.73 5.44
N GLY A 84 5.04 -5.49 5.82
CA GLY A 84 4.93 -4.35 4.90
C GLY A 84 5.78 -4.53 3.65
N ARG A 85 6.98 -5.07 3.81
CA ARG A 85 7.88 -5.34 2.68
C ARG A 85 7.26 -6.35 1.72
N GLN A 86 6.69 -7.41 2.24
CA GLN A 86 6.06 -8.43 1.40
C GLN A 86 4.85 -7.90 0.65
N LEU A 87 4.01 -7.13 1.34
CA LEU A 87 2.84 -6.51 0.72
C LEU A 87 3.23 -5.48 -0.36
N HIS A 88 4.27 -4.70 -0.08
CA HIS A 88 4.81 -3.73 -1.01
C HIS A 88 5.35 -4.40 -2.28
N ASP A 89 6.16 -5.42 -2.10
CA ASP A 89 6.86 -6.05 -3.21
C ASP A 89 5.89 -6.80 -4.13
N VAL A 90 4.95 -7.57 -3.58
CA VAL A 90 3.97 -8.27 -4.42
C VAL A 90 3.11 -7.29 -5.21
N MET A 91 2.73 -6.18 -4.58
CA MET A 91 1.92 -5.14 -5.21
C MET A 91 2.65 -4.50 -6.38
N LEU A 92 3.91 -4.10 -6.20
CA LEU A 92 4.68 -3.46 -7.25
C LEU A 92 5.05 -4.43 -8.37
N ASP A 93 5.35 -5.68 -8.04
CA ASP A 93 5.60 -6.70 -9.07
C ASP A 93 4.38 -6.86 -9.97
N TRP A 94 3.20 -6.95 -9.38
CA TRP A 94 1.97 -7.03 -10.15
C TRP A 94 1.70 -5.76 -10.94
N TYR A 95 1.83 -4.60 -10.28
CA TYR A 95 1.53 -3.31 -10.90
C TYR A 95 2.35 -3.10 -12.16
N PHE A 96 3.65 -3.32 -12.08
CA PHE A 96 4.52 -3.11 -13.23
C PHE A 96 4.41 -4.22 -14.29
N SER A 97 3.75 -5.33 -13.98
CA SER A 97 3.42 -6.34 -14.97
C SER A 97 2.23 -5.95 -15.85
N GLN A 98 1.52 -4.86 -15.49
CA GLN A 98 0.33 -4.40 -16.19
C GLN A 98 0.65 -3.32 -17.24
N ASN A 99 1.85 -3.35 -17.82
CA ASN A 99 2.31 -2.36 -18.80
C ASN A 99 2.39 -0.94 -18.27
N LYS A 100 2.53 -0.80 -16.95
CA LYS A 100 2.72 0.50 -16.32
C LYS A 100 4.20 0.83 -16.23
N LYS A 101 4.52 2.11 -16.33
CA LYS A 101 5.91 2.58 -16.27
C LYS A 101 6.18 3.48 -15.09
N TYR A 102 5.13 3.89 -14.37
CA TYR A 102 5.22 4.90 -13.33
C TYR A 102 4.11 4.69 -12.31
N VAL A 103 4.45 4.93 -11.04
CA VAL A 103 3.46 4.92 -9.95
C VAL A 103 3.87 5.98 -8.92
N TRP A 104 2.88 6.56 -8.26
CA TRP A 104 3.14 7.54 -7.22
C TRP A 104 2.32 7.22 -5.98
N LEU A 105 2.69 7.86 -4.87
CA LEU A 105 1.90 7.83 -3.65
C LEU A 105 2.12 9.11 -2.87
N GLY A 106 1.19 9.40 -1.96
CA GLY A 106 1.33 10.48 -0.98
C GLY A 106 1.40 9.89 0.41
N THR A 107 2.25 10.44 1.26
CA THR A 107 2.33 10.02 2.65
C THR A 107 2.70 11.20 3.54
N SER A 108 2.22 11.17 4.79
CA SER A 108 2.47 12.26 5.74
C SER A 108 3.95 12.35 6.10
N PRO A 109 4.48 13.57 6.24
CA PRO A 109 5.88 13.74 6.64
C PRO A 109 6.11 13.32 8.08
N ASN A 110 7.34 12.94 8.38
CA ASN A 110 7.79 12.57 9.73
C ASN A 110 7.09 11.32 10.28
N THR A 111 6.77 10.38 9.41
CA THR A 111 6.13 9.12 9.77
C THR A 111 7.03 7.94 9.43
N ARG A 112 6.68 6.75 9.95
CA ARG A 112 7.36 5.52 9.59
C ARG A 112 7.20 5.24 8.10
N ALA A 113 6.05 5.58 7.55
CA ALA A 113 5.77 5.37 6.12
C ALA A 113 6.75 6.16 5.26
N GLU A 114 7.00 7.42 5.58
CA GLU A 114 7.99 8.22 4.85
C GLU A 114 9.33 7.51 4.80
N LYS A 115 9.82 7.06 5.97
CA LYS A 115 11.10 6.39 6.07
C LYS A 115 11.10 5.06 5.30
N PHE A 116 10.00 4.32 5.37
CA PHE A 116 9.87 3.06 4.66
C PHE A 116 10.04 3.26 3.14
N TYR A 117 9.38 4.28 2.57
CA TYR A 117 9.47 4.53 1.14
C TYR A 117 10.85 5.04 0.73
N GLU A 118 11.48 5.87 1.55
CA GLU A 118 12.86 6.30 1.29
C GLU A 118 13.80 5.10 1.22
N LEU A 119 13.69 4.19 2.18
CA LEU A 119 14.55 3.00 2.24
C LEU A 119 14.20 1.99 1.14
N SER A 120 13.00 2.08 0.57
CA SER A 120 12.54 1.16 -0.47
C SER A 120 12.90 1.64 -1.87
N GLY A 121 13.58 2.78 -1.99
CA GLY A 121 14.07 3.27 -3.28
C GLY A 121 13.14 4.22 -4.00
N TRP A 122 12.07 4.67 -3.35
CA TRP A 122 11.19 5.67 -3.94
C TRP A 122 11.86 7.04 -3.94
N SER A 123 11.56 7.85 -4.95
CA SER A 123 12.09 9.20 -5.09
C SER A 123 11.05 10.22 -4.61
N LYS A 124 11.49 11.17 -3.78
CA LYS A 124 10.63 12.28 -3.38
C LYS A 124 10.52 13.28 -4.52
N ASN A 125 9.31 13.74 -4.79
CA ASN A 125 9.06 14.75 -5.83
C ASN A 125 7.99 15.74 -5.36
N GLY A 126 8.37 16.59 -4.40
CA GLY A 126 7.49 17.65 -3.90
C GLY A 126 6.39 17.13 -3.01
N PHE A 127 5.27 17.82 -3.07
CA PHE A 127 4.12 17.54 -2.22
C PHE A 127 2.86 17.35 -3.06
N HIS A 128 1.95 16.54 -2.52
CA HIS A 128 0.60 16.43 -3.02
C HIS A 128 -0.31 16.85 -1.86
N GLY A 129 -0.79 18.09 -1.90
CA GLY A 129 -1.44 18.66 -0.72
C GLY A 129 -0.45 18.79 0.42
N SER A 130 -0.80 18.26 1.58
CA SER A 130 0.06 18.25 2.78
C SER A 130 0.96 17.02 2.85
N GLU A 131 0.84 16.12 1.89
CA GLU A 131 1.62 14.88 1.89
C GLU A 131 2.84 14.99 0.98
N ILE A 132 3.91 14.26 1.36
CA ILE A 132 5.08 14.12 0.50
C ILE A 132 4.70 13.20 -0.66
N LYS A 133 5.04 13.61 -1.88
CA LYS A 133 4.82 12.78 -3.05
C LYS A 133 6.05 11.94 -3.32
N PHE A 134 5.86 10.63 -3.40
CA PHE A 134 6.89 9.67 -3.78
C PHE A 134 6.56 9.07 -5.13
N GLU A 135 7.60 8.75 -5.90
CA GLU A 135 7.45 8.17 -7.23
C GLU A 135 8.38 7.00 -7.43
N MET A 136 7.93 6.03 -8.24
CA MET A 136 8.73 4.88 -8.61
C MET A 136 8.50 4.59 -10.09
N THR A 137 9.57 4.32 -10.83
CA THR A 137 9.46 3.91 -12.23
C THR A 137 9.65 2.41 -12.35
N ALA A 138 9.09 1.84 -13.43
CA ALA A 138 9.27 0.42 -13.72
C ALA A 138 10.75 0.07 -13.84
N GLU A 139 11.54 0.97 -14.44
CA GLU A 139 12.98 0.74 -14.61
C GLU A 139 13.68 0.65 -13.25
N ASN A 140 13.41 1.60 -12.36
CA ASN A 140 14.02 1.59 -11.02
C ASN A 140 13.57 0.38 -10.21
N TRP A 141 12.31 0.01 -10.31
CA TRP A 141 11.81 -1.18 -9.63
C TRP A 141 12.51 -2.45 -10.13
N LYS A 142 12.66 -2.58 -11.43
CA LYS A 142 13.32 -3.72 -12.03
C LYS A 142 14.80 -3.78 -11.62
N ASN A 143 15.46 -2.62 -11.56
CA ASN A 143 16.90 -2.54 -11.29
C ASN A 143 17.26 -2.71 -9.81
N ARG A 144 16.30 -2.61 -8.90
CA ARG A 144 16.59 -2.73 -7.46
C ARG A 144 17.21 -4.08 -7.10
N THR A 145 16.89 -5.12 -7.85
CA THR A 145 17.41 -6.46 -7.60
C THR A 145 18.85 -6.63 -8.03
N ASN A 146 19.41 -5.65 -8.77
CA ASN A 146 20.78 -5.69 -9.24
C ASN A 146 21.76 -5.03 -8.29
N ILE A 147 21.27 -4.56 -7.14
CA ILE A 147 22.08 -3.81 -6.17
C ILE A 147 22.63 -4.72 -5.05
N THR A 148 22.31 -5.96 -5.06
CA THR A 148 22.79 -6.89 -4.03
C THR A 148 24.21 -7.36 -4.30
#